data_82ec11a24e66a42a7044e61bf4037ca4
#
_entry.id   82ec11a24e66a42a7044e61bf4037ca4
#
_cell.length_a   1.000
_cell.length_b   1.000
_cell.length_c   1.000
_cell.angle_alpha   90.00
_cell.angle_beta   90.00
_cell.angle_gamma   90.00
#
_symmetry.space_group_name_H-M   'P 1'
#
loop_
_entity.id
_entity.type
_entity.pdbx_description
1 polymer ?
#
loop_
_entity_poly.entity_id
_entity_poly.type
_entity_poly.pdbx_seq_one_letter_code
_entity_poly.pdbx_strand_id
1 'polypeptide(L)'
;MKKNTFLALFLGAFAWVSCGKKEVETQPIRKDITESVFASGTLEADQSYLLVAQVEGYLTDVRLEEGQELEAGEVVAVIDNAVNRIAEANANDQLVIAQQNAASSAPQLKQLVATIAATKQKKQQDSLQTARLRRLAASQSIAKVEAENAELVLETTEKTLESLEQQYKTLQVQANQQLIIQRNQAQINAVVRDYNQVKALVKGNVLQKFKEKGDYVRKGDILAKIGNKQLIFARLSVDETSIARVKIGQEVTLQLNTQKGKLLTGKVSEILPTFDEASQSFVVHVQFQEKLDFAIVGTQLEANIFIETRKNVLVIPRSYLGYGNTVRRKGEKESIAIVPGFISDEWVEIKEGLTEKDVIVIENTK
;
A
#
# COMPACT_ATOMS: atom_id res chain seq x y z
N MET A 1 -58.49 34.39 -86.73
CA MET A 1 -59.75 33.59 -86.82
C MET A 1 -60.05 32.96 -85.42
N LYS A 2 -61.21 33.38 -84.96
CA LYS A 2 -62.16 32.66 -84.10
C LYS A 2 -61.67 31.99 -82.83
N LYS A 3 -62.02 32.49 -81.58
CA LYS A 3 -63.19 32.15 -80.74
C LYS A 3 -62.89 30.93 -79.82
N ASN A 4 -63.20 30.88 -78.57
CA ASN A 4 -64.21 31.39 -77.64
C ASN A 4 -63.83 31.09 -76.21
N THR A 5 -64.00 32.01 -75.26
CA THR A 5 -64.75 31.96 -73.98
C THR A 5 -65.14 30.58 -73.46
N PHE A 6 -64.73 30.24 -72.25
CA PHE A 6 -65.67 29.73 -71.23
C PHE A 6 -65.19 30.00 -69.81
N LEU A 7 -65.96 30.73 -69.10
CA LEU A 7 -65.87 31.04 -67.66
C LEU A 7 -66.47 29.87 -66.89
N ALA A 8 -65.72 29.28 -65.98
CA ALA A 8 -66.28 28.36 -65.00
C ALA A 8 -65.76 28.70 -63.63
N LEU A 9 -66.59 29.22 -62.81
CA LEU A 9 -66.54 29.49 -61.39
C LEU A 9 -66.46 28.19 -60.65
N PHE A 10 -65.36 27.90 -59.94
CA PHE A 10 -65.29 26.77 -58.98
C PHE A 10 -64.99 27.32 -57.60
N LEU A 11 -65.99 27.35 -56.74
CA LEU A 11 -65.93 27.55 -55.30
C LEU A 11 -65.25 26.30 -54.74
N GLY A 12 -64.00 26.35 -54.40
CA GLY A 12 -63.27 25.31 -53.71
C GLY A 12 -63.14 25.60 -52.22
N ALA A 13 -63.79 24.76 -51.42
CA ALA A 13 -63.78 24.80 -49.96
C ALA A 13 -62.36 24.73 -49.43
N PHE A 14 -61.96 25.75 -48.66
CA PHE A 14 -60.73 25.76 -47.88
C PHE A 14 -60.92 24.78 -46.72
N ALA A 15 -60.47 23.49 -46.86
CA ALA A 15 -60.36 22.55 -45.75
C ALA A 15 -59.23 23.01 -44.85
N TRP A 16 -59.58 23.53 -43.73
CA TRP A 16 -58.63 23.75 -42.62
C TRP A 16 -58.16 22.41 -42.15
N VAL A 17 -56.99 21.98 -42.58
CA VAL A 17 -56.26 20.89 -41.91
C VAL A 17 -55.71 21.48 -40.63
N SER A 18 -56.45 21.31 -39.55
CA SER A 18 -55.98 21.52 -38.21
C SER A 18 -54.90 20.47 -37.94
N CYS A 19 -53.62 20.86 -38.04
CA CYS A 19 -52.49 20.07 -37.61
C CYS A 19 -52.48 20.06 -36.08
N GLY A 20 -53.32 19.25 -35.47
CA GLY A 20 -53.32 19.02 -34.04
C GLY A 20 -52.02 18.33 -33.64
N LYS A 21 -51.21 19.01 -32.81
CA LYS A 21 -50.05 18.39 -32.13
C LYS A 21 -50.56 17.11 -31.49
N LYS A 22 -49.93 15.97 -31.87
CA LYS A 22 -50.33 14.66 -31.36
C LYS A 22 -49.80 14.54 -29.91
N GLU A 23 -50.67 14.73 -28.93
CA GLU A 23 -50.36 14.51 -27.53
C GLU A 23 -50.23 13.01 -27.30
N VAL A 24 -49.17 12.61 -26.60
CA VAL A 24 -49.00 11.25 -26.11
C VAL A 24 -49.59 11.17 -24.72
N GLU A 25 -50.53 10.26 -24.53
CA GLU A 25 -51.27 10.12 -23.28
C GLU A 25 -50.78 8.93 -22.49
N THR A 26 -50.74 9.04 -21.16
CA THR A 26 -50.50 7.94 -20.23
C THR A 26 -51.29 8.18 -18.94
N GLN A 27 -51.44 7.13 -18.14
CA GLN A 27 -52.01 7.19 -16.80
C GLN A 27 -50.97 6.80 -15.76
N PRO A 28 -51.01 7.42 -14.55
CA PRO A 28 -50.22 6.94 -13.43
C PRO A 28 -50.59 5.49 -13.14
N ILE A 29 -49.60 4.65 -12.92
CA ILE A 29 -49.77 3.22 -12.61
C ILE A 29 -49.14 2.90 -11.28
N ARG A 30 -49.63 1.86 -10.60
CA ARG A 30 -48.94 1.32 -9.43
C ARG A 30 -47.93 0.27 -9.85
N LYS A 31 -46.71 0.45 -9.40
CA LYS A 31 -45.59 -0.43 -9.71
C LYS A 31 -44.62 -0.49 -8.56
N ASP A 32 -43.91 -1.60 -8.44
CA ASP A 32 -42.73 -1.67 -7.58
C ASP A 32 -41.58 -0.95 -8.28
N ILE A 33 -40.93 -0.03 -7.57
CA ILE A 33 -39.73 0.65 -8.05
C ILE A 33 -38.56 0.39 -7.10
N THR A 34 -37.40 0.16 -7.69
CA THR A 34 -36.17 -0.04 -6.92
C THR A 34 -35.34 1.23 -6.99
N GLU A 35 -35.02 1.75 -5.81
CA GLU A 35 -34.09 2.85 -5.67
C GLU A 35 -32.67 2.33 -5.67
N SER A 36 -31.80 2.88 -6.51
CA SER A 36 -30.39 2.53 -6.55
C SER A 36 -29.51 3.78 -6.58
N VAL A 37 -28.31 3.66 -6.05
CA VAL A 37 -27.26 4.67 -6.18
C VAL A 37 -26.31 4.22 -7.26
N PHE A 38 -26.14 5.06 -8.28
CA PHE A 38 -25.13 4.87 -9.31
C PHE A 38 -23.74 5.19 -8.76
N ALA A 39 -22.76 4.35 -9.11
CA ALA A 39 -21.37 4.55 -8.79
C ALA A 39 -20.49 4.05 -9.95
N SER A 40 -19.36 4.69 -10.16
CA SER A 40 -18.32 4.20 -11.06
C SER A 40 -17.11 3.74 -10.24
N GLY A 41 -16.28 2.91 -10.82
CA GLY A 41 -15.12 2.41 -10.09
C GLY A 41 -14.17 1.58 -10.93
N THR A 42 -13.28 0.88 -10.25
CA THR A 42 -12.27 0.02 -10.86
C THR A 42 -12.18 -1.32 -10.13
N LEU A 43 -11.73 -2.34 -10.85
CA LEU A 43 -11.33 -3.60 -10.23
C LEU A 43 -9.98 -3.44 -9.54
N GLU A 44 -9.90 -3.83 -8.28
CA GLU A 44 -8.64 -3.86 -7.53
C GLU A 44 -8.39 -5.26 -6.97
N ALA A 45 -7.10 -5.60 -6.83
CA ALA A 45 -6.69 -6.83 -6.16
C ALA A 45 -6.49 -6.56 -4.68
N ASP A 46 -7.02 -7.43 -3.84
CA ASP A 46 -6.77 -7.39 -2.41
C ASP A 46 -5.31 -7.73 -2.10
N GLN A 47 -4.81 -7.24 -0.96
CA GLN A 47 -3.43 -7.46 -0.49
C GLN A 47 -2.37 -7.05 -1.53
N SER A 48 -2.64 -6.01 -2.32
CA SER A 48 -1.63 -5.50 -3.26
C SER A 48 -0.59 -4.63 -2.55
N TYR A 49 0.68 -4.79 -2.94
CA TYR A 49 1.77 -3.95 -2.47
C TYR A 49 2.71 -3.56 -3.63
N LEU A 50 3.46 -2.50 -3.40
CA LEU A 50 4.48 -2.04 -4.33
C LEU A 50 5.84 -2.64 -3.92
N LEU A 51 6.44 -3.41 -4.81
CA LEU A 51 7.78 -3.91 -4.64
C LEU A 51 8.76 -2.81 -5.04
N VAL A 52 9.58 -2.37 -4.08
CA VAL A 52 10.49 -1.24 -4.27
C VAL A 52 11.95 -1.66 -4.13
N ALA A 53 12.84 -0.97 -4.82
CA ALA A 53 14.28 -1.12 -4.67
C ALA A 53 14.72 -0.59 -3.29
N GLN A 54 15.49 -1.39 -2.54
CA GLN A 54 16.02 -0.99 -1.22
C GLN A 54 17.41 -0.37 -1.31
N VAL A 55 18.09 -0.55 -2.43
CA VAL A 55 19.40 0.03 -2.77
C VAL A 55 19.37 0.59 -4.19
N GLU A 56 20.33 1.44 -4.51
CA GLU A 56 20.51 1.97 -5.86
C GLU A 56 21.48 1.11 -6.67
N GLY A 57 21.36 1.14 -7.99
CA GLY A 57 22.26 0.43 -8.92
C GLY A 57 21.57 0.03 -10.21
N TYR A 58 22.24 -0.76 -11.02
CA TYR A 58 21.70 -1.30 -12.27
C TYR A 58 21.02 -2.65 -12.06
N LEU A 59 19.85 -2.83 -12.66
CA LEU A 59 19.15 -4.11 -12.68
C LEU A 59 19.87 -5.05 -13.66
N THR A 60 20.59 -6.04 -13.14
CA THR A 60 21.34 -7.02 -13.94
C THR A 60 20.55 -8.26 -14.27
N ASP A 61 19.55 -8.58 -13.43
CA ASP A 61 18.60 -9.66 -13.65
C ASP A 61 17.21 -9.22 -13.19
N VAL A 62 16.18 -9.51 -13.99
CA VAL A 62 14.78 -9.22 -13.66
C VAL A 62 13.95 -10.42 -14.11
N ARG A 63 13.37 -11.13 -13.16
CA ARG A 63 12.56 -12.34 -13.35
C ARG A 63 11.08 -12.07 -13.09
N LEU A 64 10.64 -10.85 -13.34
CA LEU A 64 9.26 -10.41 -13.18
C LEU A 64 8.58 -10.45 -14.53
N GLU A 65 7.55 -11.29 -14.67
CA GLU A 65 6.65 -11.31 -15.81
C GLU A 65 5.22 -11.00 -15.33
N GLU A 66 4.51 -10.14 -16.05
CA GLU A 66 3.13 -9.80 -15.67
C GLU A 66 2.23 -11.04 -15.71
N GLY A 67 1.47 -11.25 -14.66
CA GLY A 67 0.66 -12.45 -14.46
C GLY A 67 1.36 -13.62 -13.76
N GLN A 68 2.69 -13.60 -13.65
CA GLN A 68 3.47 -14.64 -12.95
C GLN A 68 3.08 -14.72 -11.48
N GLU A 69 2.99 -15.93 -10.96
CA GLU A 69 2.83 -16.20 -9.51
C GLU A 69 4.20 -16.26 -8.84
N LEU A 70 4.33 -15.56 -7.73
CA LEU A 70 5.55 -15.49 -6.92
C LEU A 70 5.32 -16.08 -5.55
N GLU A 71 6.32 -16.78 -5.02
CA GLU A 71 6.33 -17.25 -3.64
C GLU A 71 7.02 -16.24 -2.71
N ALA A 72 6.66 -16.27 -1.42
CA ALA A 72 7.30 -15.41 -0.43
C ALA A 72 8.80 -15.72 -0.30
N GLY A 73 9.65 -14.69 -0.35
CA GLY A 73 11.11 -14.81 -0.31
C GLY A 73 11.78 -15.12 -1.65
N GLU A 74 11.02 -15.32 -2.72
CA GLU A 74 11.56 -15.56 -4.07
C GLU A 74 12.34 -14.33 -4.57
N VAL A 75 13.55 -14.57 -5.12
CA VAL A 75 14.38 -13.51 -5.70
C VAL A 75 13.88 -13.18 -7.10
N VAL A 76 13.36 -11.98 -7.25
CA VAL A 76 12.69 -11.51 -8.48
C VAL A 76 13.51 -10.52 -9.29
N ALA A 77 14.50 -9.88 -8.68
CA ALA A 77 15.43 -9.03 -9.37
C ALA A 77 16.78 -8.96 -8.64
N VAL A 78 17.84 -8.61 -9.37
CA VAL A 78 19.19 -8.39 -8.83
C VAL A 78 19.67 -7.01 -9.24
N ILE A 79 20.08 -6.23 -8.25
CA ILE A 79 20.64 -4.89 -8.42
C ILE A 79 22.16 -5.01 -8.25
N ASP A 80 22.95 -4.64 -9.26
CA ASP A 80 24.40 -4.53 -9.11
C ASP A 80 24.77 -3.16 -8.55
N ASN A 81 25.39 -3.19 -7.36
CA ASN A 81 25.97 -2.02 -6.72
C ASN A 81 27.42 -2.36 -6.31
N ALA A 82 28.38 -1.90 -7.10
CA ALA A 82 29.80 -2.14 -6.85
C ALA A 82 30.26 -1.55 -5.52
N VAL A 83 29.70 -0.42 -5.11
CA VAL A 83 30.03 0.24 -3.83
C VAL A 83 29.68 -0.63 -2.65
N ASN A 84 28.48 -1.23 -2.64
CA ASN A 84 28.05 -2.13 -1.58
C ASN A 84 28.94 -3.37 -1.48
N ARG A 85 29.33 -3.94 -2.63
CA ARG A 85 30.22 -5.10 -2.69
C ARG A 85 31.62 -4.79 -2.13
N ILE A 86 32.18 -3.64 -2.47
CA ILE A 86 33.49 -3.19 -1.94
C ILE A 86 33.38 -2.88 -0.45
N ALA A 87 32.30 -2.23 -0.01
CA ALA A 87 32.08 -1.90 1.41
C ALA A 87 31.98 -3.18 2.26
N GLU A 88 31.30 -4.22 1.78
CA GLU A 88 31.22 -5.52 2.46
C GLU A 88 32.59 -6.18 2.56
N ALA A 89 33.35 -6.24 1.45
CA ALA A 89 34.69 -6.81 1.43
C ALA A 89 35.61 -6.12 2.44
N ASN A 90 35.65 -4.79 2.42
CA ASN A 90 36.43 -3.98 3.36
C ASN A 90 36.04 -4.23 4.83
N ALA A 91 34.73 -4.32 5.12
CA ALA A 91 34.28 -4.57 6.48
C ALA A 91 34.65 -5.98 6.98
N ASN A 92 34.62 -6.98 6.10
CA ASN A 92 35.06 -8.33 6.40
C ASN A 92 36.58 -8.39 6.66
N ASP A 93 37.40 -7.67 5.86
CA ASP A 93 38.83 -7.58 6.08
C ASP A 93 39.17 -6.93 7.42
N GLN A 94 38.47 -5.82 7.76
CA GLN A 94 38.61 -5.16 9.05
C GLN A 94 38.18 -6.08 10.23
N LEU A 95 37.13 -6.86 10.05
CA LEU A 95 36.72 -7.85 11.06
C LEU A 95 37.80 -8.91 11.29
N VAL A 96 38.40 -9.44 10.22
CA VAL A 96 39.50 -10.41 10.33
C VAL A 96 40.70 -9.84 11.10
N ILE A 97 41.08 -8.59 10.79
CA ILE A 97 42.17 -7.90 11.51
C ILE A 97 41.82 -7.74 13.02
N ALA A 98 40.57 -7.30 13.31
CA ALA A 98 40.12 -7.14 14.69
C ALA A 98 40.08 -8.47 15.45
N GLN A 99 39.69 -9.57 14.80
CA GLN A 99 39.74 -10.92 15.37
C GLN A 99 41.19 -11.35 15.74
N GLN A 100 42.14 -11.09 14.84
CA GLN A 100 43.55 -11.39 15.07
C GLN A 100 44.11 -10.59 16.26
N ASN A 101 43.76 -9.28 16.34
CA ASN A 101 44.20 -8.43 17.43
C ASN A 101 43.56 -8.78 18.78
N ALA A 102 42.35 -9.29 18.81
CA ALA A 102 41.67 -9.72 20.04
C ALA A 102 42.08 -11.15 20.50
N ALA A 103 42.72 -11.90 19.62
CA ALA A 103 43.19 -13.25 19.97
C ALA A 103 44.29 -13.20 21.04
N SER A 104 44.33 -14.21 21.93
CA SER A 104 45.39 -14.35 22.95
C SER A 104 46.79 -14.52 22.33
N SER A 105 46.87 -14.90 21.06
CA SER A 105 48.09 -14.97 20.27
C SER A 105 48.52 -13.68 19.63
N ALA A 106 47.79 -12.58 19.81
CA ALA A 106 48.13 -11.28 19.27
C ALA A 106 49.51 -10.85 19.75
N PRO A 107 50.41 -10.35 18.87
CA PRO A 107 51.81 -10.05 19.24
C PRO A 107 51.95 -9.14 20.46
N GLN A 108 51.12 -8.10 20.56
CA GLN A 108 51.14 -7.16 21.70
C GLN A 108 50.74 -7.85 23.03
N LEU A 109 49.66 -8.65 23.03
CA LEU A 109 49.22 -9.40 24.21
C LEU A 109 50.27 -10.44 24.61
N LYS A 110 50.87 -11.16 23.66
CA LYS A 110 51.89 -12.17 23.89
C LYS A 110 53.17 -11.54 24.50
N GLN A 111 53.59 -10.40 23.98
CA GLN A 111 54.72 -9.67 24.55
C GLN A 111 54.45 -9.25 26.01
N LEU A 112 53.29 -8.71 26.29
CA LEU A 112 52.89 -8.29 27.64
C LEU A 112 52.79 -9.48 28.60
N VAL A 113 52.26 -10.61 28.18
CA VAL A 113 52.21 -11.87 28.95
C VAL A 113 53.63 -12.34 29.28
N ALA A 114 54.60 -12.26 28.35
CA ALA A 114 56.01 -12.61 28.61
C ALA A 114 56.64 -11.68 29.65
N THR A 115 56.38 -10.36 29.56
CA THR A 115 56.86 -9.38 30.54
C THR A 115 56.27 -9.63 31.94
N ILE A 116 54.96 -9.90 32.03
CA ILE A 116 54.30 -10.29 33.29
C ILE A 116 54.92 -11.53 33.89
N ALA A 117 55.20 -12.55 33.07
CA ALA A 117 55.84 -13.79 33.54
C ALA A 117 57.25 -13.53 34.12
N ALA A 118 58.06 -12.75 33.42
CA ALA A 118 59.40 -12.35 33.89
C ALA A 118 59.33 -11.53 35.22
N THR A 119 58.39 -10.60 35.34
CA THR A 119 58.19 -9.81 36.56
C THR A 119 57.69 -10.68 37.72
N LYS A 120 56.84 -11.69 37.47
CA LYS A 120 56.41 -12.67 38.47
C LYS A 120 57.59 -13.47 39.02
N GLN A 121 58.50 -13.91 38.18
CA GLN A 121 59.75 -14.58 38.60
C GLN A 121 60.61 -13.69 39.45
N LYS A 122 60.79 -12.40 39.02
CA LYS A 122 61.52 -11.42 39.80
C LYS A 122 60.89 -11.20 41.18
N LYS A 123 59.58 -11.00 41.27
CA LYS A 123 58.84 -10.87 42.55
C LYS A 123 59.11 -12.05 43.47
N GLN A 124 59.10 -13.28 42.95
CA GLN A 124 59.38 -14.47 43.73
C GLN A 124 60.82 -14.45 44.32
N GLN A 125 61.81 -14.03 43.49
CA GLN A 125 63.20 -13.88 43.92
C GLN A 125 63.34 -12.78 45.00
N ASP A 126 62.75 -11.59 44.76
CA ASP A 126 62.79 -10.46 45.72
C ASP A 126 62.11 -10.86 47.05
N SER A 127 61.03 -11.59 47.02
CA SER A 127 60.32 -12.10 48.22
C SER A 127 61.17 -13.06 49.03
N LEU A 128 61.89 -14.02 48.40
CA LEU A 128 62.80 -14.92 49.06
C LEU A 128 63.99 -14.13 49.67
N GLN A 129 64.53 -13.18 48.96
CA GLN A 129 65.64 -12.34 49.46
C GLN A 129 65.19 -11.51 50.66
N THR A 130 64.07 -10.84 50.61
CA THR A 130 63.48 -10.07 51.70
C THR A 130 63.25 -10.93 52.94
N ALA A 131 62.67 -12.12 52.78
CA ALA A 131 62.46 -13.05 53.90
C ALA A 131 63.75 -13.53 54.54
N ARG A 132 64.84 -13.64 53.74
CA ARG A 132 66.18 -14.00 54.27
C ARG A 132 66.77 -12.85 55.06
N LEU A 133 66.73 -11.59 54.47
CA LEU A 133 67.34 -10.42 55.15
C LEU A 133 66.56 -10.04 56.43
N ARG A 134 65.22 -10.15 56.43
CA ARG A 134 64.39 -9.94 57.64
C ARG A 134 64.85 -10.89 58.79
N ARG A 135 65.12 -12.21 58.51
CA ARG A 135 65.62 -13.16 59.52
C ARG A 135 66.98 -12.76 60.03
N LEU A 136 67.90 -12.32 59.17
CA LEU A 136 69.23 -11.87 59.54
C LEU A 136 69.20 -10.57 60.33
N ALA A 137 68.39 -9.65 60.03
CA ALA A 137 68.18 -8.39 60.79
C ALA A 137 67.56 -8.70 62.17
N ALA A 138 66.61 -9.60 62.28
CA ALA A 138 66.04 -10.04 63.56
C ALA A 138 67.09 -10.71 64.51
N SER A 139 68.08 -11.39 63.92
CA SER A 139 69.22 -11.90 64.66
C SER A 139 70.39 -10.96 64.90
N GLN A 140 70.17 -9.65 64.54
CA GLN A 140 71.19 -8.56 64.62
C GLN A 140 72.47 -8.84 63.80
N SER A 141 72.39 -9.76 62.79
CA SER A 141 73.51 -10.14 61.94
C SER A 141 73.77 -9.19 60.78
N ILE A 142 72.82 -8.27 60.48
CA ILE A 142 72.89 -7.17 59.44
C ILE A 142 72.27 -5.90 59.96
N ALA A 143 72.51 -4.78 59.30
CA ALA A 143 71.82 -3.54 59.58
C ALA A 143 70.35 -3.56 59.20
N LYS A 144 69.44 -3.02 60.02
CA LYS A 144 68.00 -2.97 59.81
C LYS A 144 67.63 -2.30 58.45
N VAL A 145 68.37 -1.28 58.06
CA VAL A 145 68.20 -0.56 56.76
C VAL A 145 68.33 -1.53 55.55
N GLU A 146 69.18 -2.54 55.63
CA GLU A 146 69.29 -3.52 54.52
C GLU A 146 68.02 -4.36 54.33
N ALA A 147 67.32 -4.72 55.40
CA ALA A 147 66.05 -5.42 55.34
C ALA A 147 64.93 -4.47 54.85
N GLU A 148 64.94 -3.21 55.31
CA GLU A 148 64.00 -2.17 54.87
C GLU A 148 64.16 -1.86 53.37
N ASN A 149 65.39 -1.77 52.85
CA ASN A 149 65.65 -1.62 51.41
C ASN A 149 65.15 -2.80 50.58
N ALA A 150 65.29 -4.03 51.06
CA ALA A 150 64.78 -5.20 50.37
C ALA A 150 63.26 -5.25 50.34
N GLU A 151 62.60 -4.75 51.41
CA GLU A 151 61.14 -4.60 51.45
C GLU A 151 60.65 -3.60 50.40
N LEU A 152 61.33 -2.43 50.30
CA LEU A 152 61.02 -1.44 49.25
C LEU A 152 61.18 -1.98 47.83
N VAL A 153 62.21 -2.79 47.56
CA VAL A 153 62.42 -3.45 46.27
C VAL A 153 61.29 -4.41 45.98
N LEU A 154 60.88 -5.24 46.95
CA LEU A 154 59.75 -6.17 46.80
C LEU A 154 58.46 -5.40 46.50
N GLU A 155 58.14 -4.39 47.30
CA GLU A 155 56.93 -3.54 47.08
C GLU A 155 56.90 -2.90 45.68
N THR A 156 58.03 -2.34 45.24
CA THR A 156 58.18 -1.77 43.90
C THR A 156 57.93 -2.81 42.81
N THR A 157 58.46 -4.04 42.98
CA THR A 157 58.24 -5.11 42.00
C THR A 157 56.78 -5.58 42.01
N GLU A 158 56.10 -5.62 43.17
CA GLU A 158 54.69 -5.89 43.29
C GLU A 158 53.82 -4.87 42.58
N LYS A 159 54.09 -3.59 42.78
CA LYS A 159 53.38 -2.50 42.09
C LYS A 159 53.59 -2.52 40.57
N THR A 160 54.78 -2.82 40.12
CA THR A 160 55.10 -3.00 38.70
C THR A 160 54.31 -4.15 38.10
N LEU A 161 54.23 -5.28 38.80
CA LEU A 161 53.45 -6.42 38.37
C LEU A 161 51.93 -6.08 38.24
N GLU A 162 51.37 -5.42 39.26
CA GLU A 162 49.99 -4.95 39.27
C GLU A 162 49.69 -4.04 38.06
N SER A 163 50.58 -3.10 37.81
CA SER A 163 50.46 -2.17 36.65
C SER A 163 50.45 -2.91 35.31
N LEU A 164 51.35 -3.88 35.12
CA LEU A 164 51.43 -4.70 33.90
C LEU A 164 50.17 -5.56 33.72
N GLU A 165 49.62 -6.14 34.80
CA GLU A 165 48.38 -6.93 34.75
C GLU A 165 47.18 -6.00 34.41
N GLN A 166 47.13 -4.79 34.91
CA GLN A 166 46.09 -3.81 34.51
C GLN A 166 46.23 -3.37 33.04
N GLN A 167 47.44 -3.15 32.55
CA GLN A 167 47.69 -2.85 31.13
C GLN A 167 47.20 -4.00 30.23
N TYR A 168 47.46 -5.27 30.63
CA TYR A 168 46.96 -6.43 29.88
C TYR A 168 45.43 -6.44 29.80
N LYS A 169 44.74 -6.23 30.91
CA LYS A 169 43.28 -6.19 30.97
C LYS A 169 42.72 -5.03 30.08
N THR A 170 43.35 -3.86 30.20
CA THR A 170 42.93 -2.71 29.40
C THR A 170 43.08 -2.97 27.90
N LEU A 171 44.22 -3.51 27.47
CA LEU A 171 44.49 -3.82 26.08
C LEU A 171 43.53 -4.91 25.56
N GLN A 172 43.27 -5.93 26.39
CA GLN A 172 42.30 -7.00 26.04
C GLN A 172 40.87 -6.45 25.89
N VAL A 173 40.42 -5.57 26.79
CA VAL A 173 39.10 -4.91 26.70
C VAL A 173 39.03 -4.05 25.46
N GLN A 174 40.04 -3.26 25.15
CA GLN A 174 40.08 -2.39 23.95
C GLN A 174 40.02 -3.25 22.65
N ALA A 175 40.78 -4.35 22.59
CA ALA A 175 40.77 -5.21 21.43
C ALA A 175 39.40 -5.89 21.24
N ASN A 176 38.73 -6.34 22.32
CA ASN A 176 37.41 -6.89 22.27
C ASN A 176 36.34 -5.87 21.87
N GLN A 177 36.45 -4.63 22.35
CA GLN A 177 35.54 -3.54 21.93
C GLN A 177 35.66 -3.30 20.41
N GLN A 178 36.91 -3.23 19.92
CA GLN A 178 37.13 -3.06 18.48
C GLN A 178 36.59 -4.22 17.66
N LEU A 179 36.74 -5.45 18.15
CA LEU A 179 36.16 -6.65 17.51
C LEU A 179 34.63 -6.54 17.40
N ILE A 180 33.96 -6.14 18.47
CA ILE A 180 32.51 -5.96 18.49
C ILE A 180 32.08 -4.90 17.45
N ILE A 181 32.78 -3.77 17.40
CA ILE A 181 32.50 -2.69 16.43
C ILE A 181 32.63 -3.22 14.99
N GLN A 182 33.74 -3.88 14.66
CA GLN A 182 33.96 -4.40 13.31
C GLN A 182 32.99 -5.52 12.94
N ARG A 183 32.63 -6.38 13.89
CA ARG A 183 31.59 -7.39 13.66
C ARG A 183 30.24 -6.76 13.31
N ASN A 184 29.82 -5.75 14.06
CA ASN A 184 28.56 -5.05 13.78
C ASN A 184 28.59 -4.39 12.41
N GLN A 185 29.73 -3.76 12.04
CA GLN A 185 29.87 -3.12 10.72
C GLN A 185 29.81 -4.15 9.59
N ALA A 186 30.45 -5.31 9.74
CA ALA A 186 30.38 -6.40 8.77
C ALA A 186 28.95 -6.93 8.62
N GLN A 187 28.22 -7.08 9.74
CA GLN A 187 26.81 -7.49 9.69
C GLN A 187 25.92 -6.48 8.97
N ILE A 188 26.08 -5.19 9.23
CA ILE A 188 25.34 -4.11 8.54
C ILE A 188 25.58 -4.20 7.04
N ASN A 189 26.84 -4.29 6.61
CA ASN A 189 27.19 -4.33 5.19
C ASN A 189 26.68 -5.62 4.51
N ALA A 190 26.66 -6.74 5.22
CA ALA A 190 26.07 -7.99 4.72
C ALA A 190 24.56 -7.85 4.49
N VAL A 191 23.82 -7.19 5.38
CA VAL A 191 22.39 -6.88 5.19
C VAL A 191 22.18 -5.94 4.00
N VAL A 192 23.00 -4.89 3.87
CA VAL A 192 22.92 -3.95 2.74
C VAL A 192 23.19 -4.69 1.42
N ARG A 193 24.16 -5.60 1.38
CA ARG A 193 24.40 -6.46 0.23
C ARG A 193 23.19 -7.35 -0.09
N ASP A 194 22.53 -7.91 0.92
CA ASP A 194 21.37 -8.78 0.71
C ASP A 194 20.21 -8.03 0.06
N TYR A 195 20.11 -6.72 0.27
CA TYR A 195 19.16 -5.85 -0.43
C TYR A 195 19.42 -5.68 -1.93
N ASN A 196 20.60 -6.10 -2.43
CA ASN A 196 20.84 -6.18 -3.86
C ASN A 196 19.99 -7.29 -4.52
N GLN A 197 19.54 -8.27 -3.74
CA GLN A 197 18.55 -9.27 -4.16
C GLN A 197 17.17 -8.80 -3.76
N VAL A 198 16.38 -8.36 -4.72
CA VAL A 198 15.00 -7.98 -4.48
C VAL A 198 14.15 -9.24 -4.37
N LYS A 199 13.46 -9.39 -3.23
CA LYS A 199 12.65 -10.58 -2.93
C LYS A 199 11.18 -10.21 -2.80
N ALA A 200 10.29 -11.09 -3.25
CA ALA A 200 8.86 -10.96 -3.00
C ALA A 200 8.58 -11.06 -1.50
N LEU A 201 7.83 -10.10 -0.93
CA LEU A 201 7.54 -10.06 0.51
C LEU A 201 6.52 -11.12 0.93
N VAL A 202 5.49 -11.30 0.11
CA VAL A 202 4.42 -12.27 0.31
C VAL A 202 4.09 -12.95 -1.01
N LYS A 203 3.44 -14.10 -0.94
CA LYS A 203 2.92 -14.81 -2.12
C LYS A 203 1.91 -13.93 -2.86
N GLY A 204 1.99 -13.88 -4.20
CA GLY A 204 1.08 -13.10 -5.03
C GLY A 204 1.40 -13.19 -6.50
N ASN A 205 0.67 -12.44 -7.32
CA ASN A 205 0.91 -12.34 -8.76
C ASN A 205 1.48 -10.96 -9.10
N VAL A 206 2.37 -10.91 -10.07
CA VAL A 206 2.83 -9.67 -10.67
C VAL A 206 1.67 -9.05 -11.44
N LEU A 207 1.13 -7.94 -10.95
CA LEU A 207 0.03 -7.22 -11.59
C LEU A 207 0.54 -6.25 -12.65
N GLN A 208 1.69 -5.63 -12.38
CA GLN A 208 2.33 -4.68 -13.28
C GLN A 208 3.82 -4.60 -13.00
N LYS A 209 4.62 -4.56 -14.05
CA LYS A 209 6.07 -4.35 -14.01
C LYS A 209 6.39 -2.93 -14.46
N PHE A 210 7.29 -2.23 -13.74
CA PHE A 210 7.67 -0.84 -14.03
C PHE A 210 9.12 -0.68 -14.47
N LYS A 211 9.96 -1.70 -14.27
CA LYS A 211 11.40 -1.64 -14.55
C LYS A 211 11.87 -2.87 -15.29
N GLU A 212 12.84 -2.66 -16.15
CA GLU A 212 13.43 -3.69 -16.99
C GLU A 212 14.90 -3.95 -16.65
N LYS A 213 15.41 -5.09 -17.12
CA LYS A 213 16.83 -5.39 -17.05
C LYS A 213 17.65 -4.32 -17.78
N GLY A 214 18.66 -3.78 -17.11
CA GLY A 214 19.50 -2.69 -17.60
C GLY A 214 19.10 -1.31 -17.08
N ASP A 215 17.92 -1.16 -16.48
CA ASP A 215 17.52 0.10 -15.86
C ASP A 215 18.37 0.42 -14.64
N TYR A 216 18.66 1.71 -14.46
CA TYR A 216 19.20 2.21 -13.21
C TYR A 216 18.05 2.53 -12.25
N VAL A 217 18.11 2.02 -11.04
CA VAL A 217 17.13 2.26 -9.99
C VAL A 217 17.76 2.96 -8.79
N ARG A 218 16.96 3.77 -8.10
CA ARG A 218 17.30 4.41 -6.83
C ARG A 218 16.54 3.74 -5.70
N LYS A 219 17.03 3.89 -4.48
CA LYS A 219 16.30 3.45 -3.30
C LYS A 219 14.91 4.09 -3.25
N GLY A 220 13.87 3.26 -3.17
CA GLY A 220 12.47 3.67 -3.18
C GLY A 220 11.78 3.60 -4.56
N ASP A 221 12.53 3.38 -5.65
CA ASP A 221 11.93 3.21 -6.97
C ASP A 221 11.05 1.95 -7.00
N ILE A 222 9.86 2.09 -7.59
CA ILE A 222 8.91 0.99 -7.73
C ILE A 222 9.37 0.09 -8.89
N LEU A 223 9.51 -1.20 -8.61
CA LEU A 223 9.90 -2.22 -9.59
C LEU A 223 8.68 -2.93 -10.16
N ALA A 224 7.73 -3.29 -9.30
CA ALA A 224 6.50 -3.98 -9.69
C ALA A 224 5.37 -3.70 -8.68
N LYS A 225 4.12 -3.90 -9.12
CA LYS A 225 2.95 -4.04 -8.26
C LYS A 225 2.60 -5.52 -8.17
N ILE A 226 2.50 -6.03 -6.96
CA ILE A 226 2.17 -7.43 -6.67
C ILE A 226 0.87 -7.48 -5.87
N GLY A 227 0.01 -8.45 -6.15
CA GLY A 227 -1.26 -8.62 -5.44
C GLY A 227 -1.88 -9.99 -5.73
N ASN A 228 -2.96 -10.30 -5.03
CA ASN A 228 -3.65 -11.58 -5.20
C ASN A 228 -4.73 -11.47 -6.28
N LYS A 229 -4.49 -12.04 -7.47
CA LYS A 229 -5.47 -12.04 -8.57
C LYS A 229 -6.74 -12.86 -8.29
N GLN A 230 -6.78 -13.67 -7.25
CA GLN A 230 -7.95 -14.45 -6.87
C GLN A 230 -8.90 -13.67 -5.94
N LEU A 231 -8.37 -12.67 -5.25
CA LEU A 231 -9.10 -11.81 -4.33
C LEU A 231 -9.29 -10.44 -4.97
N ILE A 232 -10.26 -10.36 -5.88
CA ILE A 232 -10.58 -9.12 -6.60
C ILE A 232 -11.88 -8.56 -6.05
N PHE A 233 -11.90 -7.26 -5.84
CA PHE A 233 -13.08 -6.50 -5.43
C PHE A 233 -13.27 -5.28 -6.34
N ALA A 234 -14.48 -4.74 -6.35
CA ALA A 234 -14.75 -3.48 -7.01
C ALA A 234 -14.58 -2.33 -6.01
N ARG A 235 -13.70 -1.38 -6.32
CA ARG A 235 -13.56 -0.12 -5.62
C ARG A 235 -14.43 0.91 -6.30
N LEU A 236 -15.53 1.29 -5.66
CA LEU A 236 -16.52 2.22 -6.18
C LEU A 236 -16.33 3.62 -5.59
N SER A 237 -16.55 4.64 -6.41
CA SER A 237 -16.65 6.03 -6.00
C SER A 237 -18.12 6.44 -5.91
N VAL A 238 -18.58 6.75 -4.72
CA VAL A 238 -19.96 7.17 -4.44
C VAL A 238 -19.97 8.62 -4.03
N ASP A 239 -20.87 9.42 -4.63
CA ASP A 239 -20.97 10.84 -4.33
C ASP A 239 -21.43 11.14 -2.88
N GLU A 240 -21.09 12.31 -2.37
CA GLU A 240 -21.37 12.73 -1.00
C GLU A 240 -22.87 12.75 -0.68
N THR A 241 -23.71 13.07 -1.63
CA THR A 241 -25.16 13.17 -1.41
C THR A 241 -25.82 11.81 -1.28
N SER A 242 -25.18 10.77 -1.80
CA SER A 242 -25.68 9.40 -1.87
C SER A 242 -25.13 8.47 -0.81
N ILE A 243 -23.93 8.74 -0.27
CA ILE A 243 -23.23 7.82 0.64
C ILE A 243 -24.02 7.53 1.93
N ALA A 244 -24.75 8.51 2.46
CA ALA A 244 -25.54 8.34 3.69
C ALA A 244 -26.61 7.23 3.57
N ARG A 245 -26.98 6.83 2.36
CA ARG A 245 -27.96 5.78 2.07
C ARG A 245 -27.33 4.43 1.81
N VAL A 246 -26.02 4.38 1.56
CA VAL A 246 -25.28 3.13 1.33
C VAL A 246 -24.95 2.47 2.66
N LYS A 247 -25.16 1.15 2.72
CA LYS A 247 -24.88 0.32 3.91
C LYS A 247 -24.16 -0.95 3.53
N ILE A 248 -23.34 -1.45 4.43
CA ILE A 248 -22.68 -2.74 4.28
C ILE A 248 -23.74 -3.86 4.12
N GLY A 249 -23.49 -4.78 3.21
CA GLY A 249 -24.37 -5.92 2.90
C GLY A 249 -25.41 -5.65 1.82
N GLN A 250 -25.56 -4.43 1.33
CA GLN A 250 -26.45 -4.13 0.22
C GLN A 250 -26.01 -4.83 -1.06
N GLU A 251 -26.97 -5.26 -1.85
CA GLU A 251 -26.71 -5.87 -3.17
C GLU A 251 -26.31 -4.81 -4.18
N VAL A 252 -25.39 -5.19 -5.07
CA VAL A 252 -24.86 -4.33 -6.11
C VAL A 252 -24.87 -5.09 -7.42
N THR A 253 -25.39 -4.46 -8.46
CA THR A 253 -25.21 -4.93 -9.84
C THR A 253 -24.06 -4.15 -10.46
N LEU A 254 -23.10 -4.87 -11.04
CA LEU A 254 -21.89 -4.30 -11.63
C LEU A 254 -21.79 -4.68 -13.11
N GLN A 255 -21.25 -3.78 -13.91
CA GLN A 255 -20.97 -4.02 -15.33
C GLN A 255 -19.56 -3.55 -15.64
N LEU A 256 -18.72 -4.47 -16.12
CA LEU A 256 -17.37 -4.13 -16.59
C LEU A 256 -17.44 -3.46 -17.97
N ASN A 257 -16.69 -2.40 -18.16
CA ASN A 257 -16.63 -1.70 -19.46
C ASN A 257 -16.06 -2.60 -20.56
N THR A 258 -15.26 -3.61 -20.19
CA THR A 258 -14.71 -4.63 -21.10
C THR A 258 -15.68 -5.72 -21.48
N GLN A 259 -16.81 -5.89 -20.73
CA GLN A 259 -17.80 -6.93 -20.94
C GLN A 259 -19.20 -6.33 -20.94
N LYS A 260 -19.49 -5.45 -21.91
CA LYS A 260 -20.80 -4.81 -22.04
C LYS A 260 -21.90 -5.87 -22.19
N GLY A 261 -22.96 -5.73 -21.40
CA GLY A 261 -24.13 -6.63 -21.41
C GLY A 261 -24.04 -7.82 -20.43
N LYS A 262 -22.86 -8.09 -19.83
CA LYS A 262 -22.76 -9.07 -18.73
C LYS A 262 -22.90 -8.34 -17.40
N LEU A 263 -23.99 -8.60 -16.69
CA LEU A 263 -24.22 -8.09 -15.34
C LEU A 263 -23.60 -9.06 -14.33
N LEU A 264 -22.87 -8.51 -13.39
CA LEU A 264 -22.27 -9.23 -12.27
C LEU A 264 -22.97 -8.79 -10.98
N THR A 265 -23.03 -9.69 -10.02
CA THR A 265 -23.63 -9.41 -8.72
C THR A 265 -22.55 -9.36 -7.63
N GLY A 266 -22.71 -8.42 -6.72
CA GLY A 266 -21.83 -8.24 -5.58
C GLY A 266 -22.58 -7.75 -4.35
N LYS A 267 -21.83 -7.58 -3.25
CA LYS A 267 -22.33 -6.98 -2.02
C LYS A 267 -21.35 -5.94 -1.51
N VAL A 268 -21.87 -4.85 -0.98
CA VAL A 268 -21.06 -3.86 -0.27
C VAL A 268 -20.41 -4.56 0.92
N SER A 269 -19.09 -4.65 0.90
CA SER A 269 -18.28 -5.29 1.95
C SER A 269 -17.73 -4.28 2.94
N GLU A 270 -17.39 -3.08 2.48
CA GLU A 270 -16.77 -2.04 3.29
C GLU A 270 -17.11 -0.65 2.76
N ILE A 271 -17.20 0.32 3.66
CA ILE A 271 -17.33 1.74 3.34
C ILE A 271 -16.17 2.43 4.05
N LEU A 272 -15.25 3.02 3.28
CA LEU A 272 -14.11 3.71 3.87
C LEU A 272 -14.56 5.03 4.51
N PRO A 273 -14.12 5.32 5.74
CA PRO A 273 -14.55 6.51 6.49
C PRO A 273 -13.85 7.81 6.05
N THR A 274 -13.15 7.78 4.92
CA THR A 274 -12.36 8.89 4.39
C THR A 274 -12.94 9.38 3.07
N PHE A 275 -13.06 10.72 2.94
CA PHE A 275 -13.41 11.37 1.68
C PHE A 275 -12.15 11.46 0.81
N ASP A 276 -12.28 11.02 -0.42
CA ASP A 276 -11.22 11.12 -1.44
C ASP A 276 -11.35 12.47 -2.16
N GLU A 277 -10.47 13.40 -1.84
CA GLU A 277 -10.49 14.76 -2.41
C GLU A 277 -10.22 14.76 -3.92
N ALA A 278 -9.47 13.79 -4.43
CA ALA A 278 -9.13 13.73 -5.85
C ALA A 278 -10.32 13.33 -6.71
N SER A 279 -11.11 12.37 -6.25
CA SER A 279 -12.34 11.92 -6.93
C SER A 279 -13.60 12.60 -6.41
N GLN A 280 -13.50 13.44 -5.38
CA GLN A 280 -14.64 14.09 -4.69
C GLN A 280 -15.75 13.10 -4.31
N SER A 281 -15.35 11.95 -3.77
CA SER A 281 -16.27 10.84 -3.49
C SER A 281 -15.87 10.07 -2.23
N PHE A 282 -16.79 9.26 -1.74
CA PHE A 282 -16.51 8.24 -0.74
C PHE A 282 -16.22 6.91 -1.44
N VAL A 283 -15.26 6.17 -0.90
CA VAL A 283 -14.88 4.88 -1.44
C VAL A 283 -15.69 3.77 -0.79
N VAL A 284 -16.29 2.92 -1.63
CA VAL A 284 -17.06 1.75 -1.22
C VAL A 284 -16.46 0.51 -1.89
N HIS A 285 -16.13 -0.51 -1.09
CA HIS A 285 -15.67 -1.78 -1.59
C HIS A 285 -16.85 -2.74 -1.77
N VAL A 286 -16.86 -3.42 -2.91
CA VAL A 286 -17.89 -4.41 -3.25
C VAL A 286 -17.21 -5.73 -3.58
N GLN A 287 -17.61 -6.78 -2.86
CA GLN A 287 -17.15 -8.12 -3.11
C GLN A 287 -18.08 -8.84 -4.07
N PHE A 288 -17.53 -9.48 -5.09
CA PHE A 288 -18.29 -10.28 -6.04
C PHE A 288 -18.83 -11.53 -5.37
N GLN A 289 -20.07 -11.90 -5.70
CA GLN A 289 -20.67 -13.15 -5.22
C GLN A 289 -20.23 -14.37 -6.04
N GLU A 290 -19.84 -14.14 -7.29
CA GLU A 290 -19.37 -15.16 -8.22
C GLU A 290 -17.91 -14.95 -8.55
N LYS A 291 -17.21 -16.02 -8.86
CA LYS A 291 -15.83 -15.94 -9.34
C LYS A 291 -15.82 -15.32 -10.73
N LEU A 292 -14.98 -14.33 -10.92
CA LEU A 292 -14.82 -13.69 -12.21
C LEU A 292 -13.99 -14.60 -13.14
N ASP A 293 -14.57 -14.97 -14.28
CA ASP A 293 -13.87 -15.75 -15.31
C ASP A 293 -12.70 -14.97 -15.93
N PHE A 294 -12.88 -13.65 -16.04
CA PHE A 294 -11.90 -12.73 -16.60
C PHE A 294 -11.93 -11.45 -15.80
N ALA A 295 -10.81 -11.15 -15.13
CA ALA A 295 -10.66 -9.93 -14.36
C ALA A 295 -9.25 -9.37 -14.52
N ILE A 296 -9.18 -8.20 -15.12
CA ILE A 296 -7.94 -7.42 -15.22
C ILE A 296 -8.04 -6.30 -14.18
N VAL A 297 -7.09 -6.26 -13.26
CA VAL A 297 -6.97 -5.19 -12.27
C VAL A 297 -6.81 -3.85 -12.98
N GLY A 298 -7.52 -2.81 -12.52
CA GLY A 298 -7.60 -1.51 -13.18
C GLY A 298 -8.71 -1.39 -14.22
N THR A 299 -9.46 -2.47 -14.54
CA THR A 299 -10.63 -2.37 -15.43
C THR A 299 -11.68 -1.47 -14.80
N GLN A 300 -12.16 -0.49 -15.58
CA GLN A 300 -13.26 0.38 -15.18
C GLN A 300 -14.59 -0.36 -15.23
N LEU A 301 -15.48 0.01 -14.32
CA LEU A 301 -16.82 -0.57 -14.20
C LEU A 301 -17.84 0.48 -13.73
N GLU A 302 -19.09 0.19 -14.02
CA GLU A 302 -20.25 0.91 -13.51
C GLU A 302 -21.03 -0.02 -12.56
N ALA A 303 -21.64 0.57 -11.54
CA ALA A 303 -22.35 -0.15 -10.52
C ALA A 303 -23.64 0.56 -10.11
N ASN A 304 -24.65 -0.23 -9.77
CA ASN A 304 -25.89 0.22 -9.15
C ASN A 304 -26.02 -0.45 -7.79
N ILE A 305 -25.93 0.31 -6.71
CA ILE A 305 -26.09 -0.16 -5.33
C ILE A 305 -27.56 -0.07 -4.97
N PHE A 306 -28.20 -1.20 -4.67
CA PHE A 306 -29.61 -1.24 -4.30
C PHE A 306 -29.83 -0.70 -2.88
N ILE A 307 -30.65 0.34 -2.80
CA ILE A 307 -30.97 0.99 -1.52
C ILE A 307 -32.24 0.43 -0.92
N GLU A 308 -33.35 0.51 -1.67
CA GLU A 308 -34.67 0.14 -1.20
C GLU A 308 -35.58 -0.23 -2.38
N THR A 309 -36.47 -1.20 -2.17
CA THR A 309 -37.58 -1.47 -3.09
C THR A 309 -38.87 -0.96 -2.47
N ARG A 310 -39.48 0.04 -3.12
CA ARG A 310 -40.77 0.58 -2.75
C ARG A 310 -41.87 -0.15 -3.50
N LYS A 311 -42.72 -0.84 -2.75
CA LYS A 311 -43.77 -1.64 -3.32
C LYS A 311 -45.05 -0.84 -3.53
N ASN A 312 -45.70 -1.10 -4.65
CA ASN A 312 -47.02 -0.60 -4.98
C ASN A 312 -47.13 0.95 -4.91
N VAL A 313 -46.10 1.67 -5.36
CA VAL A 313 -46.12 3.13 -5.41
C VAL A 313 -46.71 3.63 -6.73
N LEU A 314 -47.39 4.79 -6.68
CA LEU A 314 -47.91 5.45 -7.86
C LEU A 314 -46.76 6.08 -8.65
N VAL A 315 -46.64 5.73 -9.93
CA VAL A 315 -45.55 6.22 -10.77
C VAL A 315 -46.04 6.73 -12.12
N ILE A 316 -45.29 7.65 -12.69
CA ILE A 316 -45.43 8.11 -14.06
C ILE A 316 -44.10 7.94 -14.79
N PRO A 317 -44.10 7.80 -16.13
CA PRO A 317 -42.86 7.81 -16.89
C PRO A 317 -42.16 9.18 -16.73
N ARG A 318 -40.82 9.15 -16.55
CA ARG A 318 -40.04 10.38 -16.31
C ARG A 318 -40.22 11.47 -17.39
N SER A 319 -40.46 11.04 -18.62
CA SER A 319 -40.68 11.94 -19.74
C SER A 319 -41.88 12.88 -19.57
N TYR A 320 -42.82 12.56 -18.67
CA TYR A 320 -43.99 13.36 -18.37
C TYR A 320 -43.76 14.38 -17.24
N LEU A 321 -42.64 14.30 -16.53
CA LEU A 321 -42.27 15.29 -15.51
C LEU A 321 -41.70 16.55 -16.19
N GLY A 322 -42.40 17.68 -16.05
CA GLY A 322 -41.98 18.99 -16.52
C GLY A 322 -41.10 19.74 -15.54
N TYR A 323 -40.60 20.87 -15.96
CA TYR A 323 -39.76 21.77 -15.14
C TYR A 323 -40.51 22.22 -13.89
N GLY A 324 -39.82 22.25 -12.74
CA GLY A 324 -40.43 22.67 -11.48
C GLY A 324 -41.40 21.63 -10.88
N ASN A 325 -41.20 20.32 -11.15
CA ASN A 325 -42.04 19.23 -10.70
C ASN A 325 -43.51 19.40 -11.10
N THR A 326 -43.74 19.68 -12.35
CA THR A 326 -45.10 19.87 -12.88
C THR A 326 -45.45 18.79 -13.88
N VAL A 327 -46.75 18.48 -14.01
CA VAL A 327 -47.32 17.56 -14.98
C VAL A 327 -48.54 18.16 -15.63
N ARG A 328 -48.75 17.93 -16.92
CA ARG A 328 -49.94 18.42 -17.64
C ARG A 328 -51.00 17.34 -17.70
N ARG A 329 -52.21 17.66 -17.20
CA ARG A 329 -53.38 16.79 -17.35
C ARG A 329 -54.04 17.00 -18.71
N LYS A 330 -54.65 15.95 -19.23
CA LYS A 330 -55.42 16.02 -20.47
C LYS A 330 -56.59 16.98 -20.29
N GLY A 331 -56.71 17.93 -21.25
CA GLY A 331 -57.76 18.92 -21.27
C GLY A 331 -57.47 20.18 -20.44
N GLU A 332 -56.39 20.22 -19.67
CA GLU A 332 -55.95 21.41 -18.95
C GLU A 332 -54.82 22.12 -19.72
N LYS A 333 -54.91 23.45 -19.80
CA LYS A 333 -53.87 24.28 -20.45
C LYS A 333 -52.67 24.54 -19.57
N GLU A 334 -52.85 24.52 -18.27
CA GLU A 334 -51.82 24.77 -17.25
C GLU A 334 -51.30 23.45 -16.66
N SER A 335 -50.00 23.40 -16.40
CA SER A 335 -49.40 22.29 -15.69
C SER A 335 -49.66 22.38 -14.20
N ILE A 336 -49.99 21.27 -13.58
CA ILE A 336 -50.20 21.15 -12.14
C ILE A 336 -48.90 20.81 -11.44
N ALA A 337 -48.67 21.35 -10.25
CA ALA A 337 -47.57 20.99 -9.41
C ALA A 337 -47.82 19.62 -8.73
N ILE A 338 -46.85 18.77 -8.69
CA ILE A 338 -46.88 17.50 -8.00
C ILE A 338 -45.78 17.44 -6.97
N VAL A 339 -45.93 16.57 -5.98
CA VAL A 339 -44.88 16.23 -5.04
C VAL A 339 -44.27 14.88 -5.47
N PRO A 340 -43.12 14.92 -6.18
CA PRO A 340 -42.47 13.68 -6.54
C PRO A 340 -41.84 13.02 -5.30
N GLY A 341 -41.76 11.70 -5.33
CA GLY A 341 -40.96 10.93 -4.41
C GLY A 341 -39.60 10.60 -5.04
N PHE A 342 -39.31 9.32 -5.18
CA PHE A 342 -38.12 8.84 -5.88
C PHE A 342 -38.21 9.07 -7.40
N ILE A 343 -37.13 9.54 -7.98
CA ILE A 343 -37.01 9.77 -9.43
C ILE A 343 -35.92 8.84 -9.96
N SER A 344 -36.31 7.88 -10.80
CA SER A 344 -35.37 7.03 -11.54
C SER A 344 -35.21 7.53 -12.98
N ASP A 345 -34.39 6.82 -13.76
CA ASP A 345 -34.23 7.15 -15.21
C ASP A 345 -35.50 6.95 -16.02
N GLU A 346 -36.32 5.99 -15.63
CA GLU A 346 -37.55 5.65 -16.36
C GLU A 346 -38.83 6.16 -15.69
N TRP A 347 -38.87 6.20 -14.35
CA TRP A 347 -40.09 6.42 -13.57
C TRP A 347 -39.90 7.48 -12.50
N VAL A 348 -41.00 8.17 -12.20
CA VAL A 348 -41.11 9.15 -11.10
C VAL A 348 -42.21 8.69 -10.17
N GLU A 349 -41.89 8.48 -8.91
CA GLU A 349 -42.88 8.26 -7.83
C GLU A 349 -43.66 9.54 -7.57
N ILE A 350 -44.98 9.40 -7.43
CA ILE A 350 -45.87 10.50 -7.09
C ILE A 350 -46.39 10.31 -5.68
N LYS A 351 -46.02 11.23 -4.78
CA LYS A 351 -46.53 11.27 -3.40
C LYS A 351 -47.85 12.00 -3.31
N GLU A 352 -47.95 13.14 -4.02
CA GLU A 352 -49.16 13.98 -4.02
C GLU A 352 -49.35 14.69 -5.39
N GLY A 353 -50.59 15.01 -5.72
CA GLY A 353 -50.94 15.83 -6.90
C GLY A 353 -51.55 15.03 -8.05
N LEU A 354 -51.45 13.71 -8.08
CA LEU A 354 -52.07 12.84 -9.11
C LEU A 354 -52.72 11.60 -8.46
N THR A 355 -53.70 11.06 -9.17
CA THR A 355 -54.39 9.81 -8.88
C THR A 355 -54.28 8.83 -10.07
N GLU A 356 -54.57 7.57 -9.86
CA GLU A 356 -54.57 6.54 -10.94
C GLU A 356 -55.57 6.84 -12.08
N LYS A 357 -56.58 7.71 -11.83
CA LYS A 357 -57.63 8.02 -12.81
C LYS A 357 -57.27 9.22 -13.69
N ASP A 358 -56.20 9.97 -13.34
CA ASP A 358 -55.76 11.13 -14.08
C ASP A 358 -55.11 10.71 -15.41
N VAL A 359 -55.48 11.34 -16.49
CA VAL A 359 -54.76 11.18 -17.78
C VAL A 359 -53.82 12.33 -17.95
N ILE A 360 -52.52 12.01 -18.10
CA ILE A 360 -51.45 12.96 -18.28
C ILE A 360 -50.94 12.96 -19.72
N VAL A 361 -50.47 14.11 -20.18
CA VAL A 361 -50.09 14.31 -21.58
C VAL A 361 -48.72 14.99 -21.69
N ILE A 362 -47.99 14.63 -22.74
CA ILE A 362 -46.76 15.31 -23.15
C ILE A 362 -46.90 15.77 -24.60
N GLU A 363 -46.44 16.98 -24.89
CA GLU A 363 -46.34 17.45 -26.26
C GLU A 363 -45.22 16.71 -26.99
N ASN A 364 -45.55 16.05 -28.08
CA ASN A 364 -44.54 15.46 -28.95
C ASN A 364 -43.90 16.59 -29.75
N THR A 365 -42.83 17.17 -29.22
CA THR A 365 -41.91 18.01 -29.98
C THR A 365 -41.08 17.09 -30.87
N LYS A 366 -41.48 16.93 -32.16
CA LYS A 366 -40.61 16.37 -33.19
C LYS A 366 -39.48 17.31 -33.50
#